data_0ba852784097aca85438f8690adc539e
#
_entry.id   0ba852784097aca85438f8690adc539e
#
_cell.length_a   1.000
_cell.length_b   1.000
_cell.length_c   1.000
_cell.angle_alpha   90.00
_cell.angle_beta   90.00
_cell.angle_gamma   90.00
#
_symmetry.space_group_name_H-M   'P 1'
#
loop_
_entity.id
_entity.type
_entity.pdbx_description
1 polymer ?
#
loop_
_entity_poly.entity_id
_entity_poly.type
_entity_poly.pdbx_seq_one_letter_code
_entity_poly.pdbx_strand_id
1 'polypeptide(L)'
;MTKKLDMTVLSTLPDTIATPAFDRSTLSAGILHIGVGNFHRAHQAVYLNRLFERGEGLDWAIVGAGLMPYDRAMRDRLHPQDWLTTVVELDPGGLSAQVCASMIDFVDVDPPALIDRLCQPDIRIVSLTITEGGYFVDPTTGGFDVSHPEILADLENPEKPSTVFGVLYAALARRRATQMAPFTVMSCDNLPENGLMARQAVVGYARAVSAKQADWIEENVAFPSGMVDCITPATGERERALIRETFDIEDAAPVVCEPFRQWVLEDNFPSGRPALEKVGVEFVSDVAPYELMKLRILNGGHAAIAYVGALRGHHFVHEAMTDPLIRAYLNKLESEEILPTVPEIPGVSFQTYLATVMDRFSNAAVGDTISRLCLDGSNRQPKFILPVILDRLDNSLNITGLALETALWCRYCLGSDEAGREILLEDENADSLKAWAKSAFSDSTATVWPELFGPLATNTVFLAEFEKAADKLQRLGVTDTLADYVSGP
;
A
#
# COMPACT_ATOMS: atom_id res chain seq x y z
N MET A 1 13.00 -13.69 31.87
CA MET A 1 12.95 -12.22 32.03
C MET A 1 12.98 -11.62 30.64
N THR A 2 11.96 -10.82 30.31
CA THR A 2 11.89 -10.13 29.00
C THR A 2 13.09 -9.23 28.81
N LYS A 3 13.75 -9.33 27.66
CA LYS A 3 14.98 -8.59 27.35
C LYS A 3 14.63 -7.37 26.50
N LYS A 4 15.13 -6.20 26.90
CA LYS A 4 15.04 -5.00 26.06
C LYS A 4 15.93 -5.19 24.85
N LEU A 5 15.37 -4.94 23.66
CA LEU A 5 16.09 -5.10 22.41
C LEU A 5 17.20 -4.05 22.28
N ASP A 6 18.43 -4.50 22.13
CA ASP A 6 19.61 -3.72 21.71
C ASP A 6 20.67 -4.67 21.16
N MET A 7 21.79 -4.15 20.67
CA MET A 7 22.88 -4.96 20.13
C MET A 7 23.49 -5.94 21.17
N THR A 8 23.41 -5.63 22.45
CA THR A 8 24.07 -6.43 23.50
C THR A 8 23.31 -7.71 23.82
N VAL A 9 22.03 -7.77 23.58
CA VAL A 9 21.19 -8.94 23.89
C VAL A 9 21.04 -9.92 22.72
N LEU A 10 21.40 -9.54 21.49
CA LEU A 10 21.18 -10.36 20.29
C LEU A 10 21.70 -11.80 20.45
N SER A 11 22.92 -11.98 20.94
CA SER A 11 23.53 -13.30 21.14
C SER A 11 22.87 -14.14 22.25
N THR A 12 21.96 -13.56 22.99
CA THR A 12 21.26 -14.20 24.13
C THR A 12 19.80 -14.46 23.85
N LEU A 13 19.29 -14.04 22.66
CA LEU A 13 17.92 -14.30 22.25
C LEU A 13 17.69 -15.80 21.98
N PRO A 14 16.45 -16.30 22.12
CA PRO A 14 16.13 -17.68 21.78
C PRO A 14 16.40 -18.00 20.30
N ASP A 15 16.76 -19.24 19.98
CA ASP A 15 16.98 -19.72 18.61
C ASP A 15 15.72 -19.65 17.73
N THR A 16 14.55 -19.42 18.33
CA THR A 16 13.29 -19.16 17.62
C THR A 16 13.22 -17.79 16.95
N ILE A 17 14.21 -16.91 17.22
CA ILE A 17 14.33 -15.59 16.66
C ILE A 17 15.59 -15.52 15.81
N ALA A 18 15.41 -15.28 14.50
CA ALA A 18 16.56 -15.04 13.64
C ALA A 18 17.24 -13.71 13.99
N THR A 19 18.52 -13.75 14.32
CA THR A 19 19.34 -12.57 14.61
C THR A 19 20.33 -12.31 13.47
N PRO A 20 20.73 -11.04 13.21
CA PRO A 20 21.70 -10.73 12.17
C PRO A 20 23.00 -11.50 12.33
N ALA A 21 23.43 -12.21 11.27
CA ALA A 21 24.70 -12.94 11.23
C ALA A 21 25.85 -12.09 10.67
N PHE A 22 25.55 -10.94 10.06
CA PHE A 22 26.56 -10.01 9.54
C PHE A 22 27.11 -9.07 10.61
N ASP A 23 28.36 -8.66 10.45
CA ASP A 23 28.99 -7.64 11.31
C ASP A 23 28.46 -6.25 10.95
N ARG A 24 27.55 -5.72 11.77
CA ARG A 24 26.93 -4.42 11.58
C ARG A 24 27.92 -3.25 11.56
N SER A 25 29.12 -3.41 12.16
CA SER A 25 30.15 -2.38 12.13
C SER A 25 30.76 -2.16 10.73
N THR A 26 30.53 -3.11 9.80
CA THR A 26 30.97 -3.02 8.41
C THR A 26 29.97 -2.28 7.51
N LEU A 27 28.77 -1.99 8.03
CA LEU A 27 27.75 -1.29 7.28
C LEU A 27 28.09 0.18 7.12
N SER A 28 27.83 0.72 5.94
CA SER A 28 27.82 2.15 5.68
C SER A 28 26.54 2.58 4.95
N ALA A 29 26.17 3.83 5.13
CA ALA A 29 24.94 4.36 4.57
C ALA A 29 24.97 4.40 3.03
N GLY A 30 23.85 4.13 2.39
CA GLY A 30 23.63 4.27 0.96
C GLY A 30 22.24 4.81 0.67
N ILE A 31 21.31 4.56 1.59
CA ILE A 31 19.91 4.93 1.48
C ILE A 31 19.52 5.83 2.65
N LEU A 32 18.86 6.95 2.35
CA LEU A 32 18.13 7.72 3.34
C LEU A 32 16.64 7.48 3.13
N HIS A 33 15.94 7.05 4.19
CA HIS A 33 14.51 6.75 4.12
C HIS A 33 13.70 7.75 4.93
N ILE A 34 12.73 8.42 4.28
CA ILE A 34 11.80 9.36 4.93
C ILE A 34 10.47 8.66 5.18
N GLY A 35 10.03 8.62 6.44
CA GLY A 35 8.80 7.97 6.85
C GLY A 35 9.02 6.55 7.39
N VAL A 36 9.78 6.39 8.48
CA VAL A 36 10.11 5.08 9.09
C VAL A 36 8.89 4.48 9.79
N GLY A 37 7.89 4.10 8.98
CA GLY A 37 6.66 3.46 9.42
C GLY A 37 6.75 1.94 9.54
N ASN A 38 5.60 1.29 9.84
CA ASN A 38 5.54 -0.17 9.94
C ASN A 38 5.87 -0.83 8.61
N PHE A 39 5.31 -0.32 7.50
CA PHE A 39 5.51 -0.89 6.17
C PHE A 39 6.99 -0.89 5.77
N HIS A 40 7.68 0.24 5.89
CA HIS A 40 9.11 0.34 5.58
C HIS A 40 9.92 -0.71 6.35
N ARG A 41 9.67 -0.85 7.66
CA ARG A 41 10.41 -1.76 8.55
C ARG A 41 10.10 -3.23 8.29
N ALA A 42 8.88 -3.56 7.80
CA ALA A 42 8.48 -4.91 7.39
C ALA A 42 8.87 -5.25 5.94
N HIS A 43 9.18 -4.28 5.10
CA HIS A 43 9.38 -4.46 3.66
C HIS A 43 10.82 -4.12 3.24
N GLN A 44 11.12 -2.86 2.88
CA GLN A 44 12.45 -2.45 2.39
C GLN A 44 13.58 -2.84 3.35
N ALA A 45 13.40 -2.60 4.64
CA ALA A 45 14.40 -2.93 5.65
C ALA A 45 14.70 -4.43 5.73
N VAL A 46 13.68 -5.28 5.54
CA VAL A 46 13.83 -6.74 5.51
C VAL A 46 14.57 -7.20 4.25
N TYR A 47 14.31 -6.64 3.07
CA TYR A 47 15.04 -6.98 1.85
C TYR A 47 16.53 -6.65 1.98
N LEU A 48 16.87 -5.48 2.53
CA LEU A 48 18.26 -5.11 2.77
C LEU A 48 18.92 -5.99 3.84
N ASN A 49 18.20 -6.30 4.94
CA ASN A 49 18.71 -7.24 5.94
C ASN A 49 19.06 -8.60 5.32
N ARG A 50 18.17 -9.15 4.47
CA ARG A 50 18.43 -10.40 3.74
C ARG A 50 19.62 -10.30 2.78
N LEU A 51 19.87 -9.14 2.17
CA LEU A 51 21.03 -8.92 1.33
C LEU A 51 22.32 -8.89 2.15
N PHE A 52 22.31 -8.24 3.31
CA PHE A 52 23.47 -8.19 4.24
C PHE A 52 23.79 -9.57 4.83
N GLU A 53 22.78 -10.42 5.09
CA GLU A 53 22.99 -11.84 5.47
C GLU A 53 23.80 -12.63 4.43
N ARG A 54 23.80 -12.18 3.17
CA ARG A 54 24.61 -12.76 2.08
C ARG A 54 26.01 -12.17 2.01
N GLY A 55 26.35 -11.22 2.88
CA GLY A 55 27.61 -10.47 2.84
C GLY A 55 27.70 -9.47 1.68
N GLU A 56 26.56 -9.05 1.13
CA GLU A 56 26.50 -8.20 -0.06
C GLU A 56 25.81 -6.85 0.25
N GLY A 57 26.20 -5.80 -0.50
CA GLY A 57 25.57 -4.49 -0.41
C GLY A 57 25.75 -3.78 0.93
N LEU A 58 26.83 -4.07 1.68
CA LEU A 58 27.07 -3.53 3.01
C LEU A 58 27.22 -2.00 3.04
N ASP A 59 27.39 -1.38 1.88
CA ASP A 59 27.44 0.07 1.64
C ASP A 59 26.06 0.68 1.28
N TRP A 60 24.97 -0.03 1.55
CA TRP A 60 23.58 0.38 1.29
C TRP A 60 22.70 0.37 2.54
N ALA A 61 23.29 0.50 3.73
CA ALA A 61 22.52 0.58 4.96
C ALA A 61 21.61 1.81 4.98
N ILE A 62 20.53 1.71 5.76
CA ILE A 62 19.50 2.73 5.84
C ILE A 62 19.83 3.73 6.94
N VAL A 63 19.67 5.00 6.62
CA VAL A 63 19.53 6.10 7.59
C VAL A 63 18.05 6.51 7.59
N GLY A 64 17.37 6.37 8.71
CA GLY A 64 16.00 6.81 8.89
C GLY A 64 15.89 8.33 8.95
N ALA A 65 14.76 8.88 8.53
CA ALA A 65 14.46 10.28 8.58
C ALA A 65 12.95 10.55 8.65
N GLY A 66 12.59 11.76 9.01
CA GLY A 66 11.22 12.25 9.01
C GLY A 66 11.16 13.72 9.37
N LEU A 67 9.99 14.34 9.21
CA LEU A 67 9.77 15.75 9.46
C LEU A 67 8.64 16.02 10.45
N MET A 68 7.82 15.00 10.73
CA MET A 68 6.61 15.13 11.53
C MET A 68 6.85 14.78 13.01
N PRO A 69 6.01 15.26 13.94
CA PRO A 69 6.12 14.91 15.35
C PRO A 69 6.10 13.41 15.64
N TYR A 70 5.37 12.62 14.85
CA TYR A 70 5.33 11.16 14.99
C TYR A 70 6.64 10.50 14.55
N ASP A 71 7.40 11.09 13.61
CA ASP A 71 8.72 10.60 13.23
C ASP A 71 9.72 10.79 14.38
N ARG A 72 9.63 11.91 15.12
CA ARG A 72 10.42 12.12 16.34
C ARG A 72 10.10 11.03 17.38
N ALA A 73 8.82 10.75 17.60
CA ALA A 73 8.41 9.69 18.52
C ALA A 73 8.92 8.30 18.07
N MET A 74 8.99 8.03 16.77
CA MET A 74 9.56 6.79 16.22
C MET A 74 11.08 6.74 16.45
N ARG A 75 11.79 7.81 16.15
CA ARG A 75 13.22 7.93 16.41
C ARG A 75 13.54 7.69 17.89
N ASP A 76 12.78 8.31 18.80
CA ASP A 76 12.97 8.18 20.25
C ASP A 76 12.74 6.75 20.76
N ARG A 77 11.88 5.97 20.08
CA ARG A 77 11.68 4.53 20.39
C ARG A 77 12.80 3.67 19.84
N LEU A 78 13.30 3.94 18.64
CA LEU A 78 14.32 3.13 17.97
C LEU A 78 15.73 3.43 18.47
N HIS A 79 16.01 4.66 18.90
CA HIS A 79 17.36 5.06 19.36
C HIS A 79 17.89 4.21 20.51
N PRO A 80 17.13 3.92 21.62
CA PRO A 80 17.61 3.11 22.72
C PRO A 80 17.83 1.64 22.39
N GLN A 81 17.37 1.18 21.22
CA GLN A 81 17.53 -0.20 20.73
C GLN A 81 18.43 -0.29 19.50
N ASP A 82 19.36 0.66 19.35
CA ASP A 82 20.36 0.68 18.27
C ASP A 82 19.73 0.61 16.86
N TRP A 83 18.54 1.17 16.68
CA TRP A 83 17.76 1.17 15.42
C TRP A 83 17.29 -0.22 14.98
N LEU A 84 17.39 -1.23 15.83
CA LEU A 84 16.89 -2.57 15.56
C LEU A 84 15.35 -2.60 15.56
N THR A 85 14.79 -3.55 14.82
CA THR A 85 13.33 -3.79 14.80
C THR A 85 13.09 -5.29 14.80
N THR A 86 12.24 -5.78 15.72
CA THR A 86 11.69 -7.13 15.65
C THR A 86 10.56 -7.15 14.61
N VAL A 87 10.73 -7.97 13.57
CA VAL A 87 9.71 -8.22 12.54
C VAL A 87 9.15 -9.62 12.78
N VAL A 88 7.84 -9.71 13.00
CA VAL A 88 7.13 -10.98 13.20
C VAL A 88 6.24 -11.27 12.02
N GLU A 89 6.45 -12.41 11.39
CA GLU A 89 5.58 -12.90 10.32
C GLU A 89 4.43 -13.69 10.91
N LEU A 90 3.21 -13.29 10.56
CA LEU A 90 1.95 -13.89 10.98
C LEU A 90 1.61 -15.05 10.04
N ASP A 91 2.36 -16.15 10.12
CA ASP A 91 2.12 -17.35 9.33
C ASP A 91 1.04 -18.22 9.98
N PRO A 92 0.07 -18.77 9.22
CA PRO A 92 -0.94 -19.70 9.74
C PRO A 92 -0.36 -20.95 10.40
N GLY A 93 0.82 -21.39 9.98
CA GLY A 93 1.54 -22.55 10.54
C GLY A 93 2.29 -22.27 11.82
N GLY A 94 2.42 -21.00 12.21
CA GLY A 94 3.14 -20.54 13.41
C GLY A 94 3.87 -19.24 13.19
N LEU A 95 4.07 -18.47 14.25
CA LEU A 95 4.76 -17.19 14.19
C LEU A 95 6.26 -17.40 13.98
N SER A 96 6.86 -16.64 13.08
CA SER A 96 8.31 -16.50 12.95
C SER A 96 8.76 -15.08 13.31
N ALA A 97 9.93 -14.94 13.90
CA ALA A 97 10.47 -13.64 14.26
C ALA A 97 11.90 -13.46 13.78
N GLN A 98 12.23 -12.26 13.34
CA GLN A 98 13.59 -11.86 13.00
C GLN A 98 13.90 -10.47 13.55
N VAL A 99 15.13 -10.23 13.94
CA VAL A 99 15.64 -8.90 14.25
C VAL A 99 16.23 -8.32 12.97
N CYS A 100 15.62 -7.26 12.46
CA CYS A 100 16.12 -6.50 11.32
C CYS A 100 17.12 -5.43 11.81
N ALA A 101 18.31 -5.41 11.23
CA ALA A 101 19.42 -4.54 11.61
C ALA A 101 19.97 -3.70 10.44
N SER A 102 19.22 -3.58 9.37
CA SER A 102 19.62 -2.86 8.14
C SER A 102 19.63 -1.34 8.30
N MET A 103 18.95 -0.79 9.31
CA MET A 103 18.98 0.62 9.65
C MET A 103 20.08 0.87 10.67
N ILE A 104 20.97 1.84 10.41
CA ILE A 104 22.16 2.11 11.23
C ILE A 104 22.13 3.46 11.95
N ASP A 105 21.24 4.35 11.55
CA ASP A 105 21.10 5.69 12.12
C ASP A 105 19.70 6.27 11.83
N PHE A 106 19.35 7.36 12.48
CA PHE A 106 18.15 8.16 12.22
C PHE A 106 18.48 9.64 12.44
N VAL A 107 18.33 10.44 11.38
CA VAL A 107 18.59 11.89 11.41
C VAL A 107 17.67 12.58 12.44
N ASP A 108 18.17 13.60 13.10
CA ASP A 108 17.32 14.46 13.94
C ASP A 108 16.14 14.99 13.12
N VAL A 109 14.93 15.00 13.72
CA VAL A 109 13.71 15.44 13.05
C VAL A 109 13.71 16.98 13.00
N ASP A 110 14.54 17.48 12.10
CA ASP A 110 14.86 18.88 11.87
C ASP A 110 15.26 19.07 10.40
N PRO A 111 14.57 19.94 9.63
CA PRO A 111 14.86 20.10 8.21
C PRO A 111 16.32 20.44 7.88
N PRO A 112 17.02 21.35 8.56
CA PRO A 112 18.44 21.59 8.35
C PRO A 112 19.31 20.33 8.51
N ALA A 113 19.12 19.54 9.56
CA ALA A 113 19.87 18.31 9.77
C ALA A 113 19.61 17.29 8.64
N LEU A 114 18.36 17.20 8.16
CA LEU A 114 18.01 16.33 7.05
C LEU A 114 18.64 16.80 5.73
N ILE A 115 18.63 18.10 5.43
CA ILE A 115 19.32 18.66 4.26
C ILE A 115 20.83 18.40 4.33
N ASP A 116 21.45 18.59 5.49
CA ASP A 116 22.87 18.32 5.68
C ASP A 116 23.21 16.84 5.46
N ARG A 117 22.36 15.92 5.92
CA ARG A 117 22.55 14.47 5.69
C ARG A 117 22.35 14.08 4.23
N LEU A 118 21.34 14.64 3.56
CA LEU A 118 21.09 14.45 2.14
C LEU A 118 22.23 14.97 1.27
N CYS A 119 23.03 15.91 1.75
CA CYS A 119 24.21 16.44 1.07
C CYS A 119 25.49 15.64 1.32
N GLN A 120 25.44 14.50 2.01
CA GLN A 120 26.59 13.60 2.12
C GLN A 120 26.70 12.72 0.86
N PRO A 121 27.94 12.43 0.38
CA PRO A 121 28.15 11.70 -0.86
C PRO A 121 27.76 10.22 -0.79
N ASP A 122 27.69 9.65 0.38
CA ASP A 122 27.28 8.26 0.61
C ASP A 122 25.78 8.02 0.38
N ILE A 123 24.92 9.04 0.50
CA ILE A 123 23.50 8.93 0.19
C ILE A 123 23.29 8.98 -1.33
N ARG A 124 22.94 7.84 -1.91
CA ARG A 124 22.72 7.64 -3.36
C ARG A 124 21.25 7.42 -3.70
N ILE A 125 20.45 6.97 -2.75
CA ILE A 125 18.99 6.80 -2.89
C ILE A 125 18.31 7.47 -1.72
N VAL A 126 17.21 8.20 -2.01
CA VAL A 126 16.25 8.67 -1.03
C VAL A 126 14.95 7.92 -1.26
N SER A 127 14.53 7.09 -0.31
CA SER A 127 13.28 6.36 -0.40
C SER A 127 12.19 6.98 0.49
N LEU A 128 10.93 6.89 0.05
CA LEU A 128 9.80 7.57 0.66
C LEU A 128 8.70 6.56 1.03
N THR A 129 8.14 6.68 2.25
CA THR A 129 6.83 6.17 2.64
C THR A 129 6.13 7.24 3.46
N ILE A 130 5.56 8.24 2.74
CA ILE A 130 5.01 9.47 3.29
C ILE A 130 3.49 9.55 3.18
N THR A 131 2.86 8.47 2.70
CA THR A 131 1.44 8.33 2.42
C THR A 131 0.92 9.22 1.28
N GLU A 132 -0.28 8.92 0.79
CA GLU A 132 -0.89 9.63 -0.36
C GLU A 132 -0.96 11.16 -0.13
N GLY A 133 -1.38 11.57 1.08
CA GLY A 133 -1.50 12.99 1.43
C GLY A 133 -0.18 13.76 1.39
N GLY A 134 0.95 13.07 1.58
CA GLY A 134 2.27 13.69 1.55
C GLY A 134 2.75 14.16 0.18
N TYR A 135 2.06 13.74 -0.91
CA TYR A 135 2.42 14.13 -2.29
C TYR A 135 1.74 15.40 -2.78
N PHE A 136 0.81 15.97 -2.01
CA PHE A 136 0.10 17.21 -2.35
C PHE A 136 -0.49 17.16 -3.76
N VAL A 137 -1.31 16.13 -4.02
CA VAL A 137 -1.95 15.96 -5.33
C VAL A 137 -3.21 16.80 -5.40
N ASP A 138 -3.33 17.62 -6.44
CA ASP A 138 -4.58 18.33 -6.77
C ASP A 138 -5.61 17.31 -7.28
N PRO A 139 -6.75 17.13 -6.60
CA PRO A 139 -7.74 16.14 -6.98
C PRO A 139 -8.42 16.45 -8.33
N THR A 140 -8.34 17.69 -8.81
CA THR A 140 -8.96 18.12 -10.07
C THR A 140 -8.08 17.81 -11.27
N THR A 141 -6.76 18.02 -11.12
CA THR A 141 -5.79 17.91 -12.22
C THR A 141 -4.97 16.62 -12.16
N GLY A 142 -4.91 15.95 -10.99
CA GLY A 142 -4.03 14.83 -10.73
C GLY A 142 -2.54 15.21 -10.62
N GLY A 143 -2.21 16.49 -10.74
CA GLY A 143 -0.84 17.00 -10.64
C GLY A 143 -0.49 17.51 -9.24
N PHE A 144 0.72 18.07 -9.10
CA PHE A 144 1.18 18.64 -7.84
C PHE A 144 0.42 19.96 -7.52
N ASP A 145 -0.17 20.04 -6.33
CA ASP A 145 -0.88 21.22 -5.84
C ASP A 145 0.09 22.26 -5.27
N VAL A 146 0.55 23.17 -6.12
CA VAL A 146 1.41 24.30 -5.72
C VAL A 146 0.68 25.30 -4.83
N SER A 147 -0.65 25.26 -4.81
CA SER A 147 -1.48 26.18 -4.01
C SER A 147 -1.78 25.66 -2.60
N HIS A 148 -1.37 24.43 -2.28
CA HIS A 148 -1.55 23.86 -0.95
C HIS A 148 -0.90 24.73 0.13
N PRO A 149 -1.57 25.02 1.26
CA PRO A 149 -1.07 25.97 2.27
C PRO A 149 0.34 25.66 2.79
N GLU A 150 0.69 24.37 2.98
CA GLU A 150 2.04 23.98 3.43
C GLU A 150 3.10 24.25 2.35
N ILE A 151 2.75 24.04 1.08
CA ILE A 151 3.65 24.32 -0.04
C ILE A 151 3.85 25.84 -0.18
N LEU A 152 2.78 26.64 -0.09
CA LEU A 152 2.90 28.10 -0.12
C LEU A 152 3.78 28.63 1.02
N ALA A 153 3.65 28.09 2.23
CA ALA A 153 4.50 28.45 3.37
C ALA A 153 5.99 28.16 3.12
N ASP A 154 6.31 27.01 2.51
CA ASP A 154 7.67 26.67 2.13
C ASP A 154 8.21 27.57 1.00
N LEU A 155 7.36 27.93 0.03
CA LEU A 155 7.74 28.82 -1.07
C LEU A 155 8.04 30.27 -0.60
N GLU A 156 7.43 30.72 0.49
CA GLU A 156 7.77 32.00 1.12
C GLU A 156 9.17 31.97 1.76
N ASN A 157 9.66 30.79 2.16
CA ASN A 157 10.98 30.64 2.77
C ASN A 157 11.69 29.35 2.30
N PRO A 158 12.06 29.24 1.03
CA PRO A 158 12.60 28.00 0.43
C PRO A 158 13.96 27.57 1.00
N GLU A 159 14.61 28.42 1.79
CA GLU A 159 15.85 28.10 2.52
C GLU A 159 15.60 27.37 3.85
N LYS A 160 14.34 27.36 4.31
CA LYS A 160 13.92 26.70 5.54
C LYS A 160 12.61 25.92 5.32
N PRO A 161 12.61 24.98 4.40
CA PRO A 161 11.41 24.22 4.08
C PRO A 161 10.99 23.31 5.24
N SER A 162 9.69 23.06 5.34
CA SER A 162 9.09 22.14 6.31
C SER A 162 8.52 20.88 5.65
N THR A 163 8.24 20.93 4.33
CA THR A 163 7.74 19.77 3.57
C THR A 163 8.87 18.90 3.04
N VAL A 164 8.57 17.63 2.77
CA VAL A 164 9.53 16.69 2.18
C VAL A 164 10.06 17.22 0.85
N PHE A 165 9.20 17.75 -0.01
CA PHE A 165 9.61 18.22 -1.34
C PHE A 165 10.42 19.51 -1.30
N GLY A 166 10.15 20.40 -0.35
CA GLY A 166 11.00 21.54 -0.08
C GLY A 166 12.39 21.14 0.40
N VAL A 167 12.49 20.17 1.30
CA VAL A 167 13.76 19.60 1.77
C VAL A 167 14.54 18.92 0.63
N LEU A 168 13.88 18.09 -0.19
CA LEU A 168 14.51 17.45 -1.34
C LEU A 168 15.01 18.48 -2.35
N TYR A 169 14.22 19.52 -2.64
CA TYR A 169 14.64 20.62 -3.49
C TYR A 169 15.89 21.33 -2.95
N ALA A 170 15.90 21.70 -1.66
CA ALA A 170 17.04 22.38 -1.05
C ALA A 170 18.32 21.52 -1.09
N ALA A 171 18.20 20.23 -0.81
CA ALA A 171 19.32 19.29 -0.89
C ALA A 171 19.84 19.11 -2.33
N LEU A 172 18.96 18.96 -3.33
CA LEU A 172 19.33 18.86 -4.73
C LEU A 172 19.97 20.14 -5.28
N ALA A 173 19.45 21.32 -4.88
CA ALA A 173 20.05 22.61 -5.24
C ALA A 173 21.47 22.74 -4.67
N ARG A 174 21.67 22.35 -3.41
CA ARG A 174 22.99 22.37 -2.76
C ARG A 174 23.97 21.35 -3.38
N ARG A 175 23.53 20.13 -3.70
CA ARG A 175 24.34 19.13 -4.41
C ARG A 175 24.78 19.65 -5.77
N ARG A 176 23.86 20.24 -6.55
CA ARG A 176 24.19 20.87 -7.83
C ARG A 176 25.24 21.99 -7.68
N ALA A 177 25.06 22.88 -6.70
CA ALA A 177 25.99 23.99 -6.44
C ALA A 177 27.42 23.52 -6.08
N THR A 178 27.51 22.36 -5.41
CA THR A 178 28.79 21.73 -5.03
C THR A 178 29.29 20.69 -6.03
N GLN A 179 28.63 20.55 -7.20
CA GLN A 179 28.95 19.57 -8.24
C GLN A 179 28.90 18.10 -7.77
N MET A 180 28.12 17.84 -6.75
CA MET A 180 27.84 16.48 -6.27
C MET A 180 26.77 15.83 -7.13
N ALA A 181 26.90 14.52 -7.42
CA ALA A 181 25.87 13.76 -8.13
C ALA A 181 24.53 13.79 -7.38
N PRO A 182 23.40 13.89 -8.08
CA PRO A 182 22.10 13.78 -7.44
C PRO A 182 21.87 12.36 -6.88
N PHE A 183 21.01 12.25 -5.90
CA PHE A 183 20.46 10.97 -5.46
C PHE A 183 19.24 10.59 -6.31
N THR A 184 18.93 9.31 -6.39
CA THR A 184 17.67 8.80 -6.93
C THR A 184 16.55 9.01 -5.87
N VAL A 185 15.38 9.46 -6.29
CA VAL A 185 14.19 9.55 -5.42
C VAL A 185 13.26 8.37 -5.73
N MET A 186 13.10 7.47 -4.77
CA MET A 186 12.37 6.21 -4.92
C MET A 186 11.17 6.20 -3.99
N SER A 187 9.97 6.37 -4.52
CA SER A 187 8.75 6.17 -3.74
C SER A 187 8.51 4.69 -3.49
N CYS A 188 8.17 4.35 -2.25
CA CYS A 188 7.69 3.04 -1.82
C CYS A 188 6.25 3.13 -1.29
N ASP A 189 5.54 4.21 -1.60
CA ASP A 189 4.13 4.36 -1.25
C ASP A 189 3.23 3.56 -2.20
N ASN A 190 2.09 3.13 -1.70
CA ASN A 190 1.09 2.37 -2.47
C ASN A 190 0.23 3.32 -3.32
N LEU A 191 0.88 3.96 -4.29
CA LEU A 191 0.28 4.88 -5.25
C LEU A 191 0.53 4.36 -6.67
N PRO A 192 -0.43 4.44 -7.59
CA PRO A 192 -0.14 4.20 -9.00
C PRO A 192 0.92 5.16 -9.51
N GLU A 193 1.85 4.65 -10.33
CA GLU A 193 2.93 5.46 -10.90
C GLU A 193 3.67 6.30 -9.86
N ASN A 194 3.96 5.73 -8.70
CA ASN A 194 4.50 6.44 -7.54
C ASN A 194 5.81 7.20 -7.82
N GLY A 195 6.65 6.71 -8.73
CA GLY A 195 7.84 7.42 -9.20
C GLY A 195 7.48 8.68 -10.00
N LEU A 196 6.46 8.61 -10.88
CA LEU A 196 5.95 9.77 -11.61
C LEU A 196 5.36 10.81 -10.64
N MET A 197 4.59 10.36 -9.64
CA MET A 197 4.05 11.24 -8.61
C MET A 197 5.16 11.94 -7.82
N ALA A 198 6.20 11.22 -7.41
CA ALA A 198 7.36 11.80 -6.74
C ALA A 198 8.08 12.82 -7.64
N ARG A 199 8.24 12.50 -8.94
CA ARG A 199 8.81 13.44 -9.93
C ARG A 199 7.98 14.71 -10.06
N GLN A 200 6.65 14.57 -10.22
CA GLN A 200 5.75 15.73 -10.34
C GLN A 200 5.84 16.63 -9.11
N ALA A 201 5.89 16.07 -7.91
CA ALA A 201 5.98 16.84 -6.67
C ALA A 201 7.33 17.55 -6.53
N VAL A 202 8.46 16.85 -6.74
CA VAL A 202 9.81 17.45 -6.64
C VAL A 202 10.03 18.51 -7.71
N VAL A 203 9.67 18.21 -8.97
CA VAL A 203 9.83 19.14 -10.09
C VAL A 203 8.83 20.29 -9.99
N GLY A 204 7.59 20.03 -9.60
CA GLY A 204 6.55 21.06 -9.41
C GLY A 204 6.95 22.07 -8.34
N TYR A 205 7.43 21.61 -7.17
CA TYR A 205 8.00 22.48 -6.15
C TYR A 205 9.19 23.26 -6.69
N ALA A 206 10.14 22.59 -7.35
CA ALA A 206 11.31 23.22 -7.91
C ALA A 206 10.94 24.30 -8.95
N ARG A 207 9.94 24.07 -9.78
CA ARG A 207 9.48 25.01 -10.81
C ARG A 207 8.86 26.26 -10.22
N ALA A 208 8.17 26.14 -9.08
CA ALA A 208 7.66 27.29 -8.35
C ALA A 208 8.76 28.16 -7.75
N VAL A 209 9.92 27.59 -7.37
CA VAL A 209 11.06 28.33 -6.83
C VAL A 209 12.01 28.81 -7.95
N SER A 210 12.38 27.92 -8.89
CA SER A 210 13.39 28.19 -9.92
C SER A 210 13.21 27.27 -11.12
N ALA A 211 12.76 27.81 -12.25
CA ALA A 211 12.62 27.05 -13.50
C ALA A 211 13.95 26.35 -13.91
N LYS A 212 15.08 27.06 -13.76
CA LYS A 212 16.41 26.51 -14.09
C LYS A 212 16.79 25.31 -13.21
N GLN A 213 16.35 25.29 -11.94
CA GLN A 213 16.59 24.14 -11.04
C GLN A 213 15.65 22.99 -11.37
N ALA A 214 14.40 23.28 -11.72
CA ALA A 214 13.43 22.28 -12.15
C ALA A 214 13.92 21.54 -13.41
N ASP A 215 14.35 22.29 -14.44
CA ASP A 215 14.88 21.71 -15.67
C ASP A 215 16.08 20.78 -15.39
N TRP A 216 16.99 21.21 -14.51
CA TRP A 216 18.11 20.37 -14.11
C TRP A 216 17.68 19.10 -13.36
N ILE A 217 16.69 19.20 -12.46
CA ILE A 217 16.14 18.03 -11.75
C ILE A 217 15.51 17.06 -12.75
N GLU A 218 14.72 17.55 -13.70
CA GLU A 218 14.09 16.72 -14.74
C GLU A 218 15.10 15.95 -15.58
N GLU A 219 16.26 16.54 -15.87
CA GLU A 219 17.31 15.95 -16.69
C GLU A 219 18.25 15.00 -15.94
N ASN A 220 18.43 15.21 -14.62
CA ASN A 220 19.54 14.57 -13.90
C ASN A 220 19.11 13.68 -12.73
N VAL A 221 17.87 13.79 -12.23
CA VAL A 221 17.37 13.01 -11.10
C VAL A 221 16.49 11.87 -11.61
N ALA A 222 16.76 10.65 -11.17
CA ALA A 222 15.93 9.49 -11.47
C ALA A 222 14.80 9.32 -10.44
N PHE A 223 13.63 8.90 -10.92
CA PHE A 223 12.43 8.65 -10.15
C PHE A 223 11.83 7.29 -10.58
N PRO A 224 12.46 6.15 -10.22
CA PRO A 224 11.91 4.85 -10.57
C PRO A 224 10.57 4.63 -9.89
N SER A 225 9.59 4.12 -10.64
CA SER A 225 8.33 3.61 -10.09
C SER A 225 8.52 2.21 -9.54
N GLY A 226 7.72 1.85 -8.54
CA GLY A 226 7.78 0.54 -7.94
C GLY A 226 6.43 0.08 -7.38
N MET A 227 6.14 -1.20 -7.57
CA MET A 227 5.01 -1.87 -6.94
C MET A 227 5.49 -2.62 -5.71
N VAL A 228 4.93 -2.27 -4.56
CA VAL A 228 5.21 -2.86 -3.25
C VAL A 228 3.98 -3.59 -2.72
N ASP A 229 4.17 -4.75 -2.09
CA ASP A 229 3.06 -5.49 -1.49
C ASP A 229 3.55 -6.31 -0.27
N CYS A 230 2.92 -6.04 0.87
CA CYS A 230 3.03 -6.79 2.12
C CYS A 230 1.96 -6.26 3.07
N ILE A 231 1.02 -7.09 3.48
CA ILE A 231 0.03 -6.69 4.47
C ILE A 231 0.72 -6.50 5.82
N THR A 232 0.73 -5.27 6.29
CA THR A 232 1.39 -4.87 7.54
C THR A 232 0.38 -4.16 8.43
N PRO A 233 -0.29 -4.89 9.33
CA PRO A 233 -1.26 -4.30 10.25
C PRO A 233 -0.63 -3.26 11.17
N ALA A 234 -1.46 -2.39 11.73
CA ALA A 234 -1.02 -1.46 12.75
C ALA A 234 -0.52 -2.21 13.99
N THR A 235 0.64 -1.83 14.53
CA THR A 235 1.20 -2.43 15.75
C THR A 235 0.69 -1.69 16.97
N GLY A 236 -0.25 -2.30 17.68
CA GLY A 236 -0.81 -1.82 18.94
C GLY A 236 -0.22 -2.52 20.18
N GLU A 237 -0.89 -2.38 21.32
CA GLU A 237 -0.46 -3.07 22.54
C GLU A 237 -0.66 -4.60 22.45
N ARG A 238 -1.66 -5.06 21.70
CA ARG A 238 -1.89 -6.48 21.45
C ARG A 238 -0.69 -7.14 20.78
N GLU A 239 -0.16 -6.54 19.74
CA GLU A 239 0.99 -7.06 18.99
C GLU A 239 2.27 -6.98 19.81
N ARG A 240 2.48 -5.89 20.55
CA ARG A 240 3.60 -5.79 21.50
C ARG A 240 3.53 -6.85 22.61
N ALA A 241 2.34 -7.10 23.17
CA ALA A 241 2.14 -8.16 24.15
C ALA A 241 2.43 -9.54 23.55
N LEU A 242 1.93 -9.82 22.34
CA LEU A 242 2.19 -11.05 21.61
C LEU A 242 3.70 -11.32 21.47
N ILE A 243 4.45 -10.32 21.05
CA ILE A 243 5.90 -10.43 20.84
C ILE A 243 6.63 -10.66 22.17
N ARG A 244 6.27 -9.92 23.21
CA ARG A 244 6.83 -10.06 24.54
C ARG A 244 6.56 -11.44 25.15
N GLU A 245 5.34 -11.95 25.01
CA GLU A 245 4.92 -13.22 25.58
C GLU A 245 5.46 -14.43 24.81
N THR A 246 5.55 -14.31 23.46
CA THR A 246 5.99 -15.42 22.61
C THR A 246 7.50 -15.51 22.49
N PHE A 247 8.19 -14.36 22.46
CA PHE A 247 9.61 -14.29 22.13
C PHE A 247 10.51 -13.74 23.27
N ASP A 248 9.95 -13.39 24.43
CA ASP A 248 10.68 -12.78 25.55
C ASP A 248 11.45 -11.49 25.19
N ILE A 249 11.01 -10.76 24.15
CA ILE A 249 11.59 -9.48 23.70
C ILE A 249 10.69 -8.33 24.07
N GLU A 250 11.27 -7.27 24.63
CA GLU A 250 10.67 -5.94 24.76
C GLU A 250 11.27 -5.02 23.67
N ASP A 251 10.53 -4.89 22.57
CA ASP A 251 10.83 -3.98 21.47
C ASP A 251 9.85 -2.78 21.55
N ALA A 252 10.38 -1.57 21.56
CA ALA A 252 9.57 -0.34 21.67
C ALA A 252 8.80 -0.03 20.37
N ALA A 253 9.24 -0.60 19.25
CA ALA A 253 8.65 -0.36 17.93
C ALA A 253 8.68 -1.63 17.05
N PRO A 254 8.12 -2.76 17.50
CA PRO A 254 8.11 -3.98 16.70
C PRO A 254 7.13 -3.84 15.53
N VAL A 255 7.22 -4.75 14.56
CA VAL A 255 6.32 -4.80 13.41
C VAL A 255 5.80 -6.22 13.23
N VAL A 256 4.51 -6.34 12.96
CA VAL A 256 3.89 -7.58 12.50
C VAL A 256 3.50 -7.43 11.03
N CYS A 257 3.64 -8.50 10.25
CA CYS A 257 3.28 -8.52 8.84
C CYS A 257 2.91 -9.94 8.40
N GLU A 258 2.31 -10.06 7.23
CA GLU A 258 2.14 -11.36 6.61
C GLU A 258 3.49 -11.93 6.12
N PRO A 259 3.60 -13.25 5.85
CA PRO A 259 4.81 -13.85 5.28
C PRO A 259 5.10 -13.39 3.84
N PHE A 260 4.06 -13.04 3.09
CA PHE A 260 4.18 -12.61 1.70
C PHE A 260 4.81 -11.21 1.60
N ARG A 261 5.78 -11.07 0.69
CA ARG A 261 6.34 -9.78 0.26
C ARG A 261 6.59 -9.82 -1.22
N GLN A 262 6.22 -8.75 -1.90
CA GLN A 262 6.56 -8.54 -3.30
C GLN A 262 7.08 -7.12 -3.49
N TRP A 263 8.13 -6.99 -4.28
CA TRP A 263 8.67 -5.71 -4.70
C TRP A 263 9.11 -5.81 -6.15
N VAL A 264 8.45 -5.05 -7.00
CA VAL A 264 8.81 -4.86 -8.40
C VAL A 264 9.25 -3.42 -8.58
N LEU A 265 10.35 -3.16 -9.27
CA LEU A 265 10.99 -1.86 -9.29
C LEU A 265 11.60 -1.59 -10.67
N GLU A 266 11.40 -0.39 -11.20
CA GLU A 266 12.08 0.03 -12.42
C GLU A 266 13.59 0.16 -12.20
N ASP A 267 14.39 -0.36 -13.13
CA ASP A 267 15.86 -0.34 -13.03
C ASP A 267 16.44 0.99 -13.54
N ASN A 268 16.17 2.09 -12.82
CA ASN A 268 16.64 3.43 -13.16
C ASN A 268 17.38 4.07 -11.97
N PHE A 269 18.66 3.70 -11.79
CA PHE A 269 19.51 4.15 -10.68
C PHE A 269 20.87 4.64 -11.17
N PRO A 270 21.00 5.87 -11.66
CA PRO A 270 22.24 6.39 -12.22
C PRO A 270 23.44 6.38 -11.26
N SER A 271 23.17 6.50 -9.95
CA SER A 271 24.21 6.45 -8.90
C SER A 271 24.42 5.04 -8.29
N GLY A 272 23.88 4.01 -8.97
CA GLY A 272 23.90 2.62 -8.52
C GLY A 272 22.79 2.29 -7.53
N ARG A 273 22.62 0.99 -7.29
CA ARG A 273 21.65 0.41 -6.35
C ARG A 273 22.17 -0.87 -5.71
N PRO A 274 21.61 -1.31 -4.57
CA PRO A 274 21.91 -2.63 -4.01
C PRO A 274 21.37 -3.75 -4.94
N ALA A 275 22.03 -4.91 -4.93
CA ALA A 275 21.69 -6.08 -5.74
C ALA A 275 20.47 -6.83 -5.16
N LEU A 276 19.33 -6.14 -5.03
CA LEU A 276 18.12 -6.66 -4.37
C LEU A 276 17.45 -7.80 -5.16
N GLU A 277 17.75 -7.97 -6.44
CA GLU A 277 17.33 -9.15 -7.23
C GLU A 277 17.80 -10.47 -6.60
N LYS A 278 18.89 -10.45 -5.87
CA LYS A 278 19.41 -11.63 -5.16
C LYS A 278 18.59 -12.06 -3.95
N VAL A 279 17.70 -11.20 -3.51
CA VAL A 279 16.81 -11.43 -2.35
C VAL A 279 15.32 -11.32 -2.69
N GLY A 280 15.00 -11.33 -4.01
CA GLY A 280 13.65 -11.49 -4.51
C GLY A 280 12.94 -10.21 -4.95
N VAL A 281 13.66 -9.09 -5.10
CA VAL A 281 13.12 -7.91 -5.78
C VAL A 281 13.21 -8.14 -7.29
N GLU A 282 12.14 -7.87 -8.01
CA GLU A 282 12.09 -7.97 -9.46
C GLU A 282 12.38 -6.61 -10.08
N PHE A 283 13.42 -6.52 -10.93
CA PHE A 283 13.73 -5.31 -11.67
C PHE A 283 13.20 -5.40 -13.09
N VAL A 284 12.45 -4.38 -13.49
CA VAL A 284 11.74 -4.30 -14.77
C VAL A 284 12.00 -2.98 -15.46
N SER A 285 11.66 -2.90 -16.75
CA SER A 285 11.70 -1.63 -17.51
C SER A 285 10.41 -0.81 -17.35
N ASP A 286 9.31 -1.45 -16.96
CA ASP A 286 7.99 -0.85 -16.79
C ASP A 286 7.23 -1.60 -15.69
N VAL A 287 6.82 -0.89 -14.66
CA VAL A 287 6.12 -1.45 -13.50
C VAL A 287 4.60 -1.45 -13.68
N ALA A 288 4.06 -0.65 -14.59
CA ALA A 288 2.63 -0.44 -14.74
C ALA A 288 1.80 -1.75 -14.91
N PRO A 289 2.25 -2.79 -15.65
CA PRO A 289 1.52 -4.06 -15.72
C PRO A 289 1.39 -4.76 -14.37
N TYR A 290 2.42 -4.69 -13.53
CA TYR A 290 2.41 -5.30 -12.18
C TYR A 290 1.53 -4.51 -11.21
N GLU A 291 1.54 -3.18 -11.29
CA GLU A 291 0.61 -2.34 -10.53
C GLU A 291 -0.84 -2.67 -10.88
N LEU A 292 -1.14 -2.79 -12.18
CA LEU A 292 -2.49 -3.12 -12.65
C LEU A 292 -2.91 -4.53 -12.22
N MET A 293 -2.00 -5.51 -12.29
CA MET A 293 -2.23 -6.87 -11.79
C MET A 293 -2.63 -6.84 -10.31
N LYS A 294 -1.83 -6.19 -9.46
CA LYS A 294 -2.12 -6.05 -8.03
C LYS A 294 -3.44 -5.30 -7.79
N LEU A 295 -3.65 -4.20 -8.51
CA LEU A 295 -4.84 -3.36 -8.37
C LEU A 295 -6.12 -4.15 -8.67
N ARG A 296 -6.12 -4.93 -9.75
CA ARG A 296 -7.30 -5.68 -10.19
C ARG A 296 -7.50 -6.94 -9.37
N ILE A 297 -6.47 -7.78 -9.18
CA ILE A 297 -6.61 -9.08 -8.52
C ILE A 297 -6.63 -8.95 -7.00
N LEU A 298 -5.67 -8.25 -6.39
CA LEU A 298 -5.62 -8.12 -4.92
C LEU A 298 -6.63 -7.10 -4.41
N ASN A 299 -6.60 -5.86 -4.93
CA ASN A 299 -7.45 -4.81 -4.40
C ASN A 299 -8.89 -4.97 -4.88
N GLY A 300 -9.11 -5.43 -6.12
CA GLY A 300 -10.43 -5.83 -6.64
C GLY A 300 -11.01 -6.99 -5.85
N GLY A 301 -10.21 -8.02 -5.54
CA GLY A 301 -10.61 -9.15 -4.70
C GLY A 301 -11.00 -8.71 -3.29
N HIS A 302 -10.27 -7.78 -2.68
CA HIS A 302 -10.66 -7.18 -1.41
C HIS A 302 -12.00 -6.42 -1.50
N ALA A 303 -12.23 -5.66 -2.57
CA ALA A 303 -13.50 -4.97 -2.77
C ALA A 303 -14.66 -5.97 -2.95
N ALA A 304 -14.44 -7.02 -3.74
CA ALA A 304 -15.44 -8.06 -4.00
C ALA A 304 -15.87 -8.82 -2.74
N ILE A 305 -14.92 -9.14 -1.84
CA ILE A 305 -15.24 -9.89 -0.60
C ILE A 305 -15.80 -8.98 0.52
N ALA A 306 -15.52 -7.68 0.50
CA ALA A 306 -15.90 -6.75 1.54
C ALA A 306 -17.40 -6.74 1.82
N TYR A 307 -18.19 -6.41 0.82
CA TYR A 307 -19.62 -6.19 0.99
C TYR A 307 -20.40 -7.48 1.18
N VAL A 308 -20.05 -8.51 0.45
CA VAL A 308 -20.67 -9.84 0.64
C VAL A 308 -20.34 -10.42 2.02
N GLY A 309 -19.11 -10.23 2.51
CA GLY A 309 -18.69 -10.62 3.85
C GLY A 309 -19.48 -9.89 4.93
N ALA A 310 -19.64 -8.57 4.80
CA ALA A 310 -20.45 -7.75 5.72
C ALA A 310 -21.91 -8.15 5.72
N LEU A 311 -22.53 -8.31 4.54
CA LEU A 311 -23.93 -8.69 4.39
C LEU A 311 -24.26 -10.07 4.99
N ARG A 312 -23.31 -11.02 4.93
CA ARG A 312 -23.43 -12.34 5.55
C ARG A 312 -22.98 -12.39 7.00
N GLY A 313 -22.55 -11.25 7.56
CA GLY A 313 -22.24 -11.07 8.97
C GLY A 313 -20.90 -11.62 9.43
N HIS A 314 -19.94 -11.80 8.53
CA HIS A 314 -18.56 -12.13 8.87
C HIS A 314 -17.84 -10.92 9.47
N HIS A 315 -17.01 -11.16 10.47
CA HIS A 315 -16.21 -10.12 11.10
C HIS A 315 -14.81 -10.01 10.47
N PHE A 316 -14.19 -11.16 10.24
CA PHE A 316 -12.85 -11.23 9.66
C PHE A 316 -12.87 -11.70 8.20
N VAL A 317 -11.85 -11.28 7.44
CA VAL A 317 -11.65 -11.67 6.04
C VAL A 317 -11.48 -13.19 5.92
N HIS A 318 -10.69 -13.81 6.80
CA HIS A 318 -10.49 -15.25 6.80
C HIS A 318 -11.78 -16.04 7.09
N GLU A 319 -12.70 -15.50 7.90
CA GLU A 319 -14.01 -16.12 8.12
C GLU A 319 -14.84 -16.13 6.83
N ALA A 320 -14.88 -15.00 6.11
CA ALA A 320 -15.53 -14.93 4.81
C ALA A 320 -14.90 -15.91 3.81
N MET A 321 -13.58 -16.12 3.85
CA MET A 321 -12.89 -17.09 2.99
C MET A 321 -13.12 -18.55 3.39
N THR A 322 -13.56 -18.84 4.61
CA THR A 322 -14.01 -20.19 5.00
C THR A 322 -15.44 -20.51 4.57
N ASP A 323 -16.23 -19.48 4.21
CA ASP A 323 -17.54 -19.68 3.59
C ASP A 323 -17.37 -20.16 2.15
N PRO A 324 -17.77 -21.42 1.82
CA PRO A 324 -17.52 -22.00 0.51
C PRO A 324 -18.21 -21.23 -0.62
N LEU A 325 -19.31 -20.56 -0.32
CA LEU A 325 -20.07 -19.79 -1.31
C LEU A 325 -19.38 -18.47 -1.66
N ILE A 326 -18.89 -17.74 -0.65
CA ILE A 326 -18.11 -16.51 -0.87
C ILE A 326 -16.80 -16.85 -1.60
N ARG A 327 -16.10 -17.91 -1.19
CA ARG A 327 -14.88 -18.36 -1.84
C ARG A 327 -15.12 -18.73 -3.31
N ALA A 328 -16.21 -19.45 -3.62
CA ALA A 328 -16.56 -19.81 -4.98
C ALA A 328 -16.94 -18.59 -5.82
N TYR A 329 -17.72 -17.66 -5.25
CA TYR A 329 -18.05 -16.37 -5.86
C TYR A 329 -16.80 -15.58 -6.25
N LEU A 330 -15.90 -15.37 -5.29
CA LEU A 330 -14.66 -14.62 -5.53
C LEU A 330 -13.81 -15.29 -6.62
N ASN A 331 -13.62 -16.61 -6.53
CA ASN A 331 -12.82 -17.35 -7.52
C ASN A 331 -13.42 -17.24 -8.93
N LYS A 332 -14.74 -17.34 -9.07
CA LYS A 332 -15.41 -17.21 -10.37
C LYS A 332 -15.30 -15.80 -10.92
N LEU A 333 -15.62 -14.79 -10.12
CA LEU A 333 -15.54 -13.38 -10.51
C LEU A 333 -14.12 -13.02 -10.99
N GLU A 334 -13.11 -13.39 -10.19
CA GLU A 334 -11.71 -13.12 -10.53
C GLU A 334 -11.30 -13.84 -11.81
N SER A 335 -11.54 -15.15 -11.90
CA SER A 335 -11.06 -15.97 -13.02
C SER A 335 -11.74 -15.63 -14.34
N GLU A 336 -13.05 -15.34 -14.33
CA GLU A 336 -13.85 -15.18 -15.54
C GLU A 336 -14.00 -13.72 -15.97
N GLU A 337 -13.97 -12.78 -15.01
CA GLU A 337 -14.26 -11.38 -15.32
C GLU A 337 -13.09 -10.44 -15.04
N ILE A 338 -12.27 -10.63 -14.01
CA ILE A 338 -11.18 -9.72 -13.66
C ILE A 338 -9.87 -10.09 -14.36
N LEU A 339 -9.39 -11.32 -14.19
CA LEU A 339 -8.12 -11.77 -14.76
C LEU A 339 -8.00 -11.52 -16.29
N PRO A 340 -9.05 -11.75 -17.10
CA PRO A 340 -8.96 -11.52 -18.55
C PRO A 340 -8.74 -10.05 -18.95
N THR A 341 -8.88 -9.12 -18.01
CA THR A 341 -8.65 -7.68 -18.26
C THR A 341 -7.24 -7.24 -17.91
N VAL A 342 -6.45 -8.10 -17.25
CA VAL A 342 -5.05 -7.80 -16.90
C VAL A 342 -4.15 -8.12 -18.09
N PRO A 343 -3.35 -7.16 -18.58
CA PRO A 343 -2.41 -7.42 -19.66
C PRO A 343 -1.39 -8.50 -19.29
N GLU A 344 -1.06 -9.35 -20.24
CA GLU A 344 -0.09 -10.43 -20.03
C GLU A 344 1.28 -9.87 -19.58
N ILE A 345 1.82 -10.47 -18.52
CA ILE A 345 3.16 -10.17 -18.02
C ILE A 345 4.04 -11.40 -18.28
N PRO A 346 5.14 -11.27 -19.05
CA PRO A 346 6.00 -12.41 -19.38
C PRO A 346 6.52 -13.12 -18.12
N GLY A 347 6.27 -14.42 -18.04
CA GLY A 347 6.72 -15.25 -16.91
C GLY A 347 5.82 -15.22 -15.67
N VAL A 348 4.76 -14.43 -15.64
CA VAL A 348 3.82 -14.33 -14.51
C VAL A 348 2.55 -15.14 -14.83
N SER A 349 2.15 -16.02 -13.92
CA SER A 349 0.87 -16.74 -13.97
C SER A 349 -0.16 -16.05 -13.08
N PHE A 350 -1.17 -15.43 -13.67
CA PHE A 350 -2.24 -14.77 -12.92
C PHE A 350 -3.07 -15.73 -12.09
N GLN A 351 -3.25 -16.98 -12.54
CA GLN A 351 -3.93 -18.03 -11.77
C GLN A 351 -3.13 -18.38 -10.49
N THR A 352 -1.80 -18.46 -10.60
CA THR A 352 -0.94 -18.68 -9.43
C THR A 352 -0.99 -17.48 -8.49
N TYR A 353 -0.99 -16.27 -9.03
CA TYR A 353 -1.10 -15.04 -8.24
C TYR A 353 -2.46 -14.97 -7.52
N LEU A 354 -3.57 -15.27 -8.21
CA LEU A 354 -4.90 -15.35 -7.60
C LEU A 354 -4.95 -16.40 -6.47
N ALA A 355 -4.39 -17.60 -6.70
CA ALA A 355 -4.32 -18.61 -5.65
C ALA A 355 -3.58 -18.10 -4.41
N THR A 356 -2.45 -17.41 -4.61
CA THR A 356 -1.69 -16.75 -3.53
C THR A 356 -2.53 -15.70 -2.81
N VAL A 357 -3.27 -14.86 -3.54
CA VAL A 357 -4.16 -13.84 -2.95
C VAL A 357 -5.25 -14.50 -2.10
N MET A 358 -5.88 -15.56 -2.60
CA MET A 358 -6.91 -16.29 -1.85
C MET A 358 -6.36 -16.94 -0.57
N ASP A 359 -5.14 -17.45 -0.60
CA ASP A 359 -4.46 -18.01 0.57
C ASP A 359 -4.12 -16.91 1.59
N ARG A 360 -3.66 -15.74 1.14
CA ARG A 360 -3.41 -14.55 1.98
C ARG A 360 -4.69 -14.08 2.68
N PHE A 361 -5.82 -14.01 1.95
CA PHE A 361 -7.12 -13.65 2.52
C PHE A 361 -7.61 -14.68 3.55
N SER A 362 -7.22 -15.94 3.40
CA SER A 362 -7.57 -17.02 4.33
C SER A 362 -6.71 -17.03 5.60
N ASN A 363 -5.71 -16.16 5.71
CA ASN A 363 -4.78 -16.13 6.84
C ASN A 363 -5.41 -15.51 8.09
N ALA A 364 -5.83 -16.35 9.04
CA ALA A 364 -6.43 -15.93 10.30
C ALA A 364 -5.45 -15.16 11.21
N ALA A 365 -4.14 -15.40 11.11
CA ALA A 365 -3.15 -14.78 11.97
C ALA A 365 -3.03 -13.26 11.72
N VAL A 366 -3.30 -12.80 10.49
CA VAL A 366 -3.30 -11.37 10.13
C VAL A 366 -4.43 -10.62 10.85
N GLY A 367 -5.59 -11.26 11.06
CA GLY A 367 -6.72 -10.66 11.76
C GLY A 367 -7.34 -9.48 11.00
N ASP A 368 -7.28 -9.49 9.68
CA ASP A 368 -7.86 -8.43 8.86
C ASP A 368 -9.38 -8.45 8.92
N THR A 369 -10.02 -7.28 9.04
CA THR A 369 -11.47 -7.17 9.27
C THR A 369 -12.24 -6.79 8.01
N ILE A 370 -13.43 -7.35 7.87
CA ILE A 370 -14.38 -6.97 6.80
C ILE A 370 -14.74 -5.48 6.90
N SER A 371 -14.91 -4.93 8.10
CA SER A 371 -15.22 -3.51 8.28
C SER A 371 -14.14 -2.60 7.69
N ARG A 372 -12.83 -2.95 7.87
CA ARG A 372 -11.73 -2.21 7.25
C ARG A 372 -11.80 -2.25 5.72
N LEU A 373 -12.19 -3.37 5.13
CA LEU A 373 -12.35 -3.50 3.69
C LEU A 373 -13.54 -2.70 3.15
N CYS A 374 -14.57 -2.50 3.95
CA CYS A 374 -15.76 -1.75 3.57
C CYS A 374 -15.59 -0.23 3.66
N LEU A 375 -14.52 0.27 4.31
CA LEU A 375 -14.26 1.71 4.45
C LEU A 375 -14.13 2.39 3.10
N ASP A 376 -14.70 3.59 2.98
CA ASP A 376 -14.47 4.50 1.87
C ASP A 376 -14.73 3.88 0.48
N GLY A 377 -15.86 3.18 0.37
CA GLY A 377 -16.28 2.49 -0.86
C GLY A 377 -16.40 3.42 -2.06
N SER A 378 -16.87 4.65 -1.83
CA SER A 378 -17.02 5.65 -2.89
C SER A 378 -15.70 6.08 -3.55
N ASN A 379 -14.58 5.95 -2.86
CA ASN A 379 -13.23 6.20 -3.40
C ASN A 379 -12.55 4.91 -3.90
N ARG A 380 -12.96 3.75 -3.41
CA ARG A 380 -12.35 2.45 -3.76
C ARG A 380 -12.96 1.82 -5.00
N GLN A 381 -14.28 1.82 -5.14
CA GLN A 381 -14.99 1.23 -6.28
C GLN A 381 -14.57 1.86 -7.62
N PRO A 382 -14.45 3.20 -7.76
CA PRO A 382 -13.96 3.83 -8.98
C PRO A 382 -12.51 3.47 -9.35
N LYS A 383 -11.71 3.00 -8.40
CA LYS A 383 -10.32 2.58 -8.64
C LYS A 383 -10.20 1.10 -8.98
N PHE A 384 -11.02 0.23 -8.36
CA PHE A 384 -10.79 -1.21 -8.37
C PHE A 384 -11.78 -1.99 -9.23
N ILE A 385 -13.07 -1.60 -9.25
CA ILE A 385 -14.15 -2.36 -9.89
C ILE A 385 -14.70 -1.65 -11.14
N LEU A 386 -15.08 -0.37 -11.03
CA LEU A 386 -15.74 0.33 -12.15
C LEU A 386 -14.88 0.39 -13.42
N PRO A 387 -13.54 0.56 -13.36
CA PRO A 387 -12.69 0.50 -14.56
C PRO A 387 -12.68 -0.88 -15.22
N VAL A 388 -12.77 -1.96 -14.44
CA VAL A 388 -12.85 -3.33 -14.98
C VAL A 388 -14.16 -3.53 -15.73
N ILE A 389 -15.27 -3.01 -15.19
CA ILE A 389 -16.57 -3.03 -15.89
C ILE A 389 -16.48 -2.29 -17.23
N LEU A 390 -15.88 -1.10 -17.25
CA LEU A 390 -15.73 -0.31 -18.48
C LEU A 390 -14.89 -1.06 -19.52
N ASP A 391 -13.73 -1.61 -19.13
CA ASP A 391 -12.86 -2.37 -20.04
C ASP A 391 -13.59 -3.59 -20.64
N ARG A 392 -14.41 -4.28 -19.85
CA ARG A 392 -15.17 -5.42 -20.35
C ARG A 392 -16.29 -5.00 -21.30
N LEU A 393 -16.99 -3.90 -21.00
CA LEU A 393 -18.04 -3.35 -21.88
C LEU A 393 -17.46 -2.88 -23.21
N ASP A 394 -16.32 -2.21 -23.21
CA ASP A 394 -15.63 -1.76 -24.42
C ASP A 394 -15.22 -2.95 -25.33
N ASN A 395 -14.96 -4.10 -24.73
CA ASN A 395 -14.66 -5.34 -25.43
C ASN A 395 -15.88 -6.26 -25.64
N SER A 396 -17.10 -5.79 -25.33
CA SER A 396 -18.35 -6.56 -25.44
C SER A 396 -18.33 -7.89 -24.67
N LEU A 397 -17.66 -7.92 -23.52
CA LEU A 397 -17.54 -9.09 -22.64
C LEU A 397 -18.61 -9.07 -21.54
N ASN A 398 -18.88 -10.25 -20.99
CA ASN A 398 -19.83 -10.44 -19.88
C ASN A 398 -19.38 -9.70 -18.61
N ILE A 399 -20.34 -9.06 -17.91
CA ILE A 399 -20.13 -8.31 -16.65
C ILE A 399 -21.08 -8.77 -15.54
N THR A 400 -21.65 -9.96 -15.64
CA THR A 400 -22.69 -10.43 -14.70
C THR A 400 -22.19 -10.46 -13.26
N GLY A 401 -20.96 -10.93 -13.03
CA GLY A 401 -20.35 -10.98 -11.70
C GLY A 401 -19.98 -9.59 -11.17
N LEU A 402 -19.42 -8.72 -12.01
CA LEU A 402 -19.08 -7.35 -11.64
C LEU A 402 -20.33 -6.50 -11.36
N ALA A 403 -21.42 -6.71 -12.11
CA ALA A 403 -22.71 -6.09 -11.84
C ALA A 403 -23.31 -6.59 -10.51
N LEU A 404 -23.14 -7.89 -10.21
CA LEU A 404 -23.52 -8.46 -8.92
C LEU A 404 -22.68 -7.88 -7.77
N GLU A 405 -21.36 -7.72 -7.94
CA GLU A 405 -20.50 -7.06 -6.96
C GLU A 405 -21.02 -5.64 -6.65
N THR A 406 -21.28 -4.85 -7.68
CA THR A 406 -21.83 -3.49 -7.57
C THR A 406 -23.20 -3.50 -6.87
N ALA A 407 -24.06 -4.47 -7.17
CA ALA A 407 -25.37 -4.60 -6.50
C ALA A 407 -25.24 -5.04 -5.02
N LEU A 408 -24.24 -5.86 -4.67
CA LEU A 408 -23.90 -6.20 -3.28
C LEU A 408 -23.41 -4.98 -2.51
N TRP A 409 -22.55 -4.14 -3.12
CA TRP A 409 -22.17 -2.86 -2.53
C TRP A 409 -23.39 -1.94 -2.32
N CYS A 410 -24.24 -1.83 -3.33
CA CYS A 410 -25.49 -1.06 -3.21
C CYS A 410 -26.37 -1.58 -2.06
N ARG A 411 -26.53 -2.90 -1.93
CA ARG A 411 -27.31 -3.54 -0.85
C ARG A 411 -26.68 -3.26 0.53
N TYR A 412 -25.33 -3.28 0.64
CA TYR A 412 -24.61 -2.91 1.84
C TYR A 412 -24.90 -1.46 2.25
N CYS A 413 -25.01 -0.54 1.30
CA CYS A 413 -25.31 0.88 1.55
C CYS A 413 -26.73 1.14 2.12
N LEU A 414 -27.62 0.11 2.16
CA LEU A 414 -28.88 0.21 2.93
C LEU A 414 -28.66 0.24 4.44
N GLY A 415 -27.44 -0.12 4.93
CA GLY A 415 -27.08 -0.04 6.35
C GLY A 415 -27.58 -1.20 7.19
N SER A 416 -27.87 -2.37 6.61
CA SER A 416 -28.25 -3.58 7.35
C SER A 416 -27.79 -4.85 6.63
N ASP A 417 -27.38 -5.86 7.40
CA ASP A 417 -27.05 -7.19 6.91
C ASP A 417 -28.30 -8.06 6.63
N GLU A 418 -28.09 -9.32 6.23
CA GLU A 418 -29.21 -10.27 5.98
C GLU A 418 -29.99 -10.65 7.25
N ALA A 419 -29.37 -10.53 8.44
CA ALA A 419 -30.02 -10.80 9.71
C ALA A 419 -30.75 -9.55 10.28
N GLY A 420 -30.72 -8.41 9.55
CA GLY A 420 -31.31 -7.14 10.00
C GLY A 420 -30.45 -6.39 11.02
N ARG A 421 -29.18 -6.79 11.23
CA ARG A 421 -28.25 -6.07 12.12
C ARG A 421 -27.78 -4.81 11.42
N GLU A 422 -27.66 -3.72 12.17
CA GLU A 422 -27.20 -2.45 11.66
C GLU A 422 -25.74 -2.54 11.17
N ILE A 423 -25.47 -1.95 9.99
CA ILE A 423 -24.14 -1.73 9.44
C ILE A 423 -23.89 -0.23 9.41
N LEU A 424 -22.82 0.20 10.07
CA LEU A 424 -22.37 1.59 9.99
C LEU A 424 -21.64 1.82 8.66
N LEU A 425 -22.17 2.72 7.85
CA LEU A 425 -21.54 3.12 6.57
C LEU A 425 -20.51 4.22 6.84
N GLU A 426 -19.24 3.85 6.84
CA GLU A 426 -18.10 4.77 7.02
C GLU A 426 -17.56 5.19 5.65
N ASP A 427 -18.11 6.29 5.12
CA ASP A 427 -17.82 6.81 3.78
C ASP A 427 -18.12 8.32 3.76
N GLU A 428 -17.27 9.11 3.13
CA GLU A 428 -17.49 10.57 3.01
C GLU A 428 -18.75 10.92 2.20
N ASN A 429 -19.17 10.02 1.28
CA ASN A 429 -20.34 10.13 0.44
C ASN A 429 -21.54 9.31 0.97
N ALA A 430 -21.56 8.96 2.26
CA ALA A 430 -22.53 8.05 2.87
C ALA A 430 -23.98 8.43 2.58
N ASP A 431 -24.35 9.71 2.59
CA ASP A 431 -25.73 10.15 2.33
C ASP A 431 -26.14 9.92 0.88
N SER A 432 -25.25 10.19 -0.08
CA SER A 432 -25.48 9.93 -1.51
C SER A 432 -25.60 8.42 -1.78
N LEU A 433 -24.73 7.60 -1.17
CA LEU A 433 -24.77 6.14 -1.29
C LEU A 433 -26.05 5.55 -0.70
N LYS A 434 -26.50 6.03 0.45
CA LYS A 434 -27.78 5.62 1.06
C LYS A 434 -28.97 6.00 0.18
N ALA A 435 -28.94 7.18 -0.46
CA ALA A 435 -30.00 7.60 -1.38
C ALA A 435 -30.02 6.71 -2.63
N TRP A 436 -28.85 6.40 -3.20
CA TRP A 436 -28.69 5.45 -4.30
C TRP A 436 -29.27 4.07 -3.93
N ALA A 437 -28.86 3.51 -2.82
CA ALA A 437 -29.32 2.20 -2.38
C ALA A 437 -30.85 2.16 -2.17
N LYS A 438 -31.41 3.17 -1.51
CA LYS A 438 -32.87 3.28 -1.34
C LYS A 438 -33.62 3.37 -2.66
N SER A 439 -33.09 4.10 -3.65
CA SER A 439 -33.75 4.19 -4.98
C SER A 439 -33.62 2.88 -5.77
N ALA A 440 -32.46 2.22 -5.70
CA ALA A 440 -32.21 0.96 -6.43
C ALA A 440 -33.04 -0.23 -5.90
N PHE A 441 -33.35 -0.26 -4.61
CA PHE A 441 -34.16 -1.30 -3.98
C PHE A 441 -35.60 -0.85 -3.70
N SER A 442 -36.13 0.11 -4.50
CA SER A 442 -37.51 0.59 -4.40
C SER A 442 -38.29 0.27 -5.67
N ASP A 443 -39.47 -0.32 -5.53
CA ASP A 443 -40.37 -0.67 -6.65
C ASP A 443 -40.97 0.56 -7.38
N SER A 444 -40.81 1.76 -6.83
CA SER A 444 -41.58 2.94 -7.27
C SER A 444 -40.76 4.09 -7.86
N THR A 445 -39.42 4.01 -7.81
CA THR A 445 -38.53 5.11 -8.22
C THR A 445 -37.40 4.62 -9.14
N ALA A 446 -37.05 5.46 -10.14
CA ALA A 446 -35.85 5.21 -10.92
C ALA A 446 -34.58 5.29 -10.02
N THR A 447 -33.62 4.44 -10.27
CA THR A 447 -32.35 4.47 -9.56
C THR A 447 -31.64 5.80 -9.75
N VAL A 448 -31.25 6.43 -8.64
CA VAL A 448 -30.49 7.68 -8.63
C VAL A 448 -29.01 7.34 -8.51
N TRP A 449 -28.28 7.42 -9.61
CA TRP A 449 -26.86 7.05 -9.66
C TRP A 449 -25.96 8.16 -9.11
N PRO A 450 -25.04 7.85 -8.19
CA PRO A 450 -23.99 8.78 -7.76
C PRO A 450 -23.08 9.19 -8.93
N GLU A 451 -22.53 10.39 -8.87
CA GLU A 451 -21.67 10.96 -9.92
C GLU A 451 -20.41 10.08 -10.19
N LEU A 452 -19.93 9.38 -9.17
CA LEU A 452 -18.76 8.50 -9.26
C LEU A 452 -18.88 7.37 -10.30
N PHE A 453 -20.12 7.00 -10.71
CA PHE A 453 -20.35 6.00 -11.76
C PHE A 453 -20.07 6.54 -13.17
N GLY A 454 -20.01 7.86 -13.36
CA GLY A 454 -19.67 8.47 -14.64
C GLY A 454 -20.47 7.87 -15.80
N PRO A 455 -19.80 7.36 -16.86
CA PRO A 455 -20.47 6.81 -18.04
C PRO A 455 -21.30 5.55 -17.77
N LEU A 456 -21.02 4.80 -16.71
CA LEU A 456 -21.79 3.61 -16.33
C LEU A 456 -23.22 3.95 -15.94
N ALA A 457 -23.48 5.13 -15.36
CA ALA A 457 -24.80 5.58 -14.97
C ALA A 457 -25.79 5.71 -16.16
N THR A 458 -25.30 5.67 -17.40
CA THR A 458 -26.10 5.72 -18.62
C THR A 458 -25.87 4.55 -19.57
N ASN A 459 -25.00 3.61 -19.21
CA ASN A 459 -24.71 2.44 -20.03
C ASN A 459 -25.83 1.39 -19.90
N THR A 460 -26.56 1.16 -20.98
CA THR A 460 -27.74 0.29 -20.96
C THR A 460 -27.47 -1.17 -20.64
N VAL A 461 -26.27 -1.70 -20.97
CA VAL A 461 -25.87 -3.07 -20.65
C VAL A 461 -25.58 -3.18 -19.15
N PHE A 462 -24.80 -2.26 -18.61
CA PHE A 462 -24.51 -2.22 -17.18
C PHE A 462 -25.77 -2.07 -16.34
N LEU A 463 -26.63 -1.11 -16.70
CA LEU A 463 -27.88 -0.87 -15.99
C LEU A 463 -28.76 -2.12 -15.96
N ALA A 464 -28.91 -2.81 -17.10
CA ALA A 464 -29.72 -4.04 -17.18
C ALA A 464 -29.15 -5.18 -16.33
N GLU A 465 -27.83 -5.40 -16.31
CA GLU A 465 -27.20 -6.44 -15.48
C GLU A 465 -27.26 -6.08 -13.99
N PHE A 466 -27.06 -4.80 -13.64
CA PHE A 466 -27.22 -4.33 -12.27
C PHE A 466 -28.66 -4.50 -11.76
N GLU A 467 -29.66 -4.11 -12.55
CA GLU A 467 -31.08 -4.26 -12.19
C GLU A 467 -31.45 -5.73 -11.96
N LYS A 468 -30.97 -6.64 -12.82
CA LYS A 468 -31.16 -8.08 -12.63
C LYS A 468 -30.55 -8.58 -11.32
N ALA A 469 -29.33 -8.12 -10.99
CA ALA A 469 -28.63 -8.50 -9.76
C ALA A 469 -29.36 -7.94 -8.53
N ALA A 470 -29.77 -6.66 -8.55
CA ALA A 470 -30.52 -6.03 -7.49
C ALA A 470 -31.88 -6.70 -7.23
N ASP A 471 -32.64 -7.02 -8.30
CA ASP A 471 -33.91 -7.74 -8.23
C ASP A 471 -33.73 -9.14 -7.59
N LYS A 472 -32.66 -9.89 -7.98
CA LYS A 472 -32.34 -11.18 -7.36
C LYS A 472 -32.03 -11.00 -5.88
N LEU A 473 -31.18 -10.04 -5.51
CA LEU A 473 -30.85 -9.76 -4.10
C LEU A 473 -32.07 -9.40 -3.26
N GLN A 474 -33.00 -8.64 -3.83
CA GLN A 474 -34.25 -8.27 -3.15
C GLN A 474 -35.19 -9.46 -2.94
N ARG A 475 -35.31 -10.34 -3.93
CA ARG A 475 -36.27 -11.48 -3.88
C ARG A 475 -35.70 -12.72 -3.20
N LEU A 476 -34.44 -13.04 -3.41
CA LEU A 476 -33.82 -14.29 -2.98
C LEU A 476 -32.89 -14.11 -1.78
N GLY A 477 -32.46 -12.88 -1.50
CA GLY A 477 -31.40 -12.61 -0.55
C GLY A 477 -30.00 -12.88 -1.11
N VAL A 478 -28.97 -12.61 -0.31
CA VAL A 478 -27.57 -12.70 -0.73
C VAL A 478 -27.17 -14.15 -0.98
N THR A 479 -27.53 -15.06 -0.09
CA THR A 479 -27.13 -16.48 -0.15
C THR A 479 -27.58 -17.16 -1.45
N ASP A 480 -28.85 -17.08 -1.78
CA ASP A 480 -29.39 -17.76 -2.96
C ASP A 480 -28.95 -17.08 -4.26
N THR A 481 -28.76 -15.73 -4.23
CA THR A 481 -28.24 -14.98 -5.38
C THR A 481 -26.80 -15.38 -5.70
N LEU A 482 -25.94 -15.55 -4.69
CA LEU A 482 -24.56 -16.05 -4.87
C LEU A 482 -24.57 -17.49 -5.39
N ALA A 483 -25.43 -18.37 -4.83
CA ALA A 483 -25.53 -19.76 -5.27
C ALA A 483 -25.94 -19.87 -6.75
N ASP A 484 -26.88 -19.03 -7.18
CA ASP A 484 -27.31 -18.92 -8.57
C ASP A 484 -26.18 -18.44 -9.51
N TYR A 485 -25.43 -17.41 -9.07
CA TYR A 485 -24.27 -16.93 -9.84
C TYR A 485 -23.16 -18.00 -9.94
N VAL A 486 -22.82 -18.66 -8.84
CA VAL A 486 -21.75 -19.66 -8.79
C VAL A 486 -22.10 -20.91 -9.63
N SER A 487 -23.36 -21.34 -9.61
CA SER A 487 -23.85 -22.51 -10.37
C SER A 487 -24.21 -22.23 -11.83
N GLY A 488 -24.35 -20.95 -12.18
CA GLY A 488 -24.63 -20.53 -13.54
C GLY A 488 -23.46 -20.74 -14.50
N PRO A 489 -23.74 -20.67 -15.84
CA PRO A 489 -22.70 -20.78 -16.86
C PRO A 489 -21.69 -19.64 -16.81
#